data_515c64f1142704a7e736e402a4749c44
#
_entry.id   515c64f1142704a7e736e402a4749c44
#
_cell.length_a   1.000
_cell.length_b   1.000
_cell.length_c   1.000
_cell.angle_alpha   90.00
_cell.angle_beta   90.00
_cell.angle_gamma   90.00
#
_symmetry.space_group_name_H-M   'P 1'
#
loop_
_entity.id
_entity.type
_entity.pdbx_description
1 polymer ?
#
loop_
_entity_poly.entity_id
_entity_poly.type
_entity_poly.pdbx_seq_one_letter_code
_entity_poly.pdbx_strand_id
1 'polypeptide(L)'
;VMEAARRGSTEAMEQALCRLAGTVCQAVRASEQEAAADEKGRLYLEIRDYIEANYSDAALNVNALSEHFDRPAPFVSRYFKEMNGTNLTQYIHKVRLEHVKEKLLQDEKLETIAITCGFGSLRSFLRIFKQYEGVTPTQYRELHSKKEETTNENI
;
A
#
# COMPACT_ATOMS: atom_id res chain seq x y z
N VAL A 1 20.68 -57.87 -34.81
CA VAL A 1 19.30 -57.36 -34.82
C VAL A 1 18.78 -57.07 -33.40
N MET A 2 19.19 -57.83 -32.38
CA MET A 2 18.75 -57.64 -30.99
C MET A 2 19.38 -56.48 -30.23
N GLU A 3 20.59 -55.98 -30.59
CA GLU A 3 21.25 -54.86 -29.91
C GLU A 3 20.69 -53.50 -30.31
N ALA A 4 20.18 -53.32 -31.53
CA ALA A 4 19.58 -52.09 -31.99
C ALA A 4 18.24 -51.78 -31.30
N ALA A 5 17.45 -52.82 -30.98
CA ALA A 5 16.19 -52.66 -30.28
C ALA A 5 16.37 -52.25 -28.78
N ARG A 6 17.46 -52.68 -28.14
CA ARG A 6 17.77 -52.29 -26.76
C ARG A 6 18.27 -50.85 -26.64
N ARG A 7 19.03 -50.34 -27.61
CA ARG A 7 19.52 -48.94 -27.62
C ARG A 7 18.36 -47.94 -27.81
N GLY A 8 17.44 -48.22 -28.73
CA GLY A 8 16.26 -47.37 -28.93
C GLY A 8 15.33 -47.24 -27.73
N SER A 9 15.23 -48.31 -26.90
CA SER A 9 14.42 -48.31 -25.70
C SER A 9 15.04 -47.52 -24.55
N THR A 10 16.38 -47.50 -24.44
CA THR A 10 17.10 -46.72 -23.39
C THR A 10 17.10 -45.23 -23.72
N GLU A 11 17.31 -44.87 -24.96
CA GLU A 11 17.24 -43.44 -25.40
C GLU A 11 15.82 -42.87 -25.27
N ALA A 12 14.79 -43.61 -25.58
CA ALA A 12 13.43 -43.18 -25.41
C ALA A 12 13.07 -43.00 -23.93
N MET A 13 13.59 -43.86 -23.04
CA MET A 13 13.37 -43.79 -21.60
C MET A 13 14.15 -42.63 -20.97
N GLU A 14 15.38 -42.34 -21.40
CA GLU A 14 16.14 -41.20 -20.97
C GLU A 14 15.52 -39.87 -21.41
N GLN A 15 15.00 -39.80 -22.62
CA GLN A 15 14.27 -38.64 -23.12
C GLN A 15 12.96 -38.40 -22.37
N ALA A 16 12.25 -39.46 -22.02
CA ALA A 16 11.03 -39.36 -21.20
C ALA A 16 11.35 -38.86 -19.77
N LEU A 17 12.43 -39.33 -19.16
CA LEU A 17 12.88 -38.90 -17.85
C LEU A 17 13.33 -37.42 -17.85
N CYS A 18 14.04 -36.96 -18.88
CA CYS A 18 14.41 -35.55 -19.05
C CYS A 18 13.19 -34.64 -19.21
N ARG A 19 12.18 -35.07 -19.94
CA ARG A 19 10.91 -34.32 -20.09
C ARG A 19 10.15 -34.25 -18.78
N LEU A 20 10.04 -35.31 -18.03
CA LEU A 20 9.40 -35.36 -16.72
C LEU A 20 10.15 -34.48 -15.70
N ALA A 21 11.46 -34.55 -15.66
CA ALA A 21 12.29 -33.69 -14.80
C ALA A 21 12.12 -32.19 -15.14
N GLY A 22 12.05 -31.85 -16.43
CA GLY A 22 11.77 -30.49 -16.89
C GLY A 22 10.39 -29.99 -16.46
N THR A 23 9.37 -30.83 -16.58
CA THR A 23 7.99 -30.48 -16.19
C THR A 23 7.86 -30.30 -14.68
N VAL A 24 8.49 -31.16 -13.87
CA VAL A 24 8.51 -31.03 -12.41
C VAL A 24 9.27 -29.78 -11.97
N CYS A 25 10.39 -29.48 -12.60
CA CYS A 25 11.17 -28.29 -12.29
C CYS A 25 10.43 -26.99 -12.66
N GLN A 26 9.65 -26.98 -13.73
CA GLN A 26 8.77 -25.85 -14.09
C GLN A 26 7.61 -25.68 -13.12
N ALA A 27 6.98 -26.78 -12.69
CA ALA A 27 5.88 -26.74 -11.70
C ALA A 27 6.36 -26.24 -10.34
N VAL A 28 7.54 -26.65 -9.88
CA VAL A 28 8.14 -26.17 -8.63
C VAL A 28 8.44 -24.68 -8.72
N ARG A 29 9.05 -24.22 -9.81
CA ARG A 29 9.33 -22.78 -10.01
C ARG A 29 8.06 -21.93 -10.10
N ALA A 30 7.01 -22.43 -10.72
CA ALA A 30 5.72 -21.76 -10.77
C ALA A 30 5.10 -21.62 -9.37
N SER A 31 5.12 -22.69 -8.57
CA SER A 31 4.61 -22.64 -7.20
C SER A 31 5.44 -21.75 -6.27
N GLU A 32 6.76 -21.69 -6.44
CA GLU A 32 7.63 -20.77 -5.70
C GLU A 32 7.38 -19.31 -6.09
N GLN A 33 7.11 -19.03 -7.38
CA GLN A 33 6.76 -17.70 -7.87
C GLN A 33 5.39 -17.24 -7.38
N GLU A 34 4.40 -18.13 -7.35
CA GLU A 34 3.07 -17.85 -6.81
C GLU A 34 3.12 -17.59 -5.30
N ALA A 35 3.85 -18.40 -4.54
CA ALA A 35 4.05 -18.19 -3.10
C ALA A 35 4.78 -16.87 -2.80
N ALA A 36 5.80 -16.52 -3.59
CA ALA A 36 6.52 -15.26 -3.45
C ALA A 36 5.66 -14.05 -3.84
N ALA A 37 4.76 -14.18 -4.81
CA ALA A 37 3.81 -13.15 -5.20
C ALA A 37 2.74 -12.95 -4.11
N ASP A 38 2.27 -14.00 -3.50
CA ASP A 38 1.31 -13.98 -2.39
C ASP A 38 1.94 -13.35 -1.13
N GLU A 39 3.18 -13.68 -0.81
CA GLU A 39 3.93 -13.07 0.30
C GLU A 39 4.18 -11.58 0.07
N LYS A 40 4.48 -11.16 -1.16
CA LYS A 40 4.60 -9.75 -1.52
C LYS A 40 3.28 -9.01 -1.35
N GLY A 41 2.19 -9.56 -1.83
CA GLY A 41 0.86 -8.95 -1.68
C GLY A 41 0.46 -8.83 -0.22
N ARG A 42 0.74 -9.83 0.60
CA ARG A 42 0.42 -9.83 2.03
C ARG A 42 1.17 -8.75 2.80
N LEU A 43 2.47 -8.60 2.60
CA LEU A 43 3.26 -7.55 3.25
C LEU A 43 2.74 -6.14 2.89
N TYR A 44 2.34 -5.92 1.63
CA TYR A 44 1.74 -4.64 1.23
C TYR A 44 0.45 -4.33 1.99
N LEU A 45 -0.44 -5.31 2.13
CA LEU A 45 -1.67 -5.16 2.87
C LEU A 45 -1.40 -4.89 4.36
N GLU A 46 -0.46 -5.60 4.97
CA GLU A 46 -0.05 -5.40 6.36
C GLU A 46 0.50 -3.98 6.60
N ILE A 47 1.33 -3.46 5.69
CA ILE A 47 1.85 -2.08 5.78
C ILE A 47 0.71 -1.07 5.66
N ARG A 48 -0.20 -1.26 4.70
CA ARG A 48 -1.35 -0.40 4.47
C ARG A 48 -2.26 -0.37 5.70
N ASP A 49 -2.66 -1.53 6.20
CA ASP A 49 -3.56 -1.67 7.33
C ASP A 49 -2.93 -1.09 8.61
N TYR A 50 -1.61 -1.23 8.78
CA TYR A 50 -0.89 -0.60 9.88
C TYR A 50 -0.92 0.93 9.79
N ILE A 51 -0.74 1.50 8.60
CA ILE A 51 -0.83 2.95 8.38
C ILE A 51 -2.23 3.45 8.69
N GLU A 52 -3.27 2.76 8.22
CA GLU A 52 -4.67 3.13 8.47
C GLU A 52 -5.06 3.01 9.94
N ALA A 53 -4.49 2.06 10.68
CA ALA A 53 -4.71 1.93 12.12
C ALA A 53 -3.95 2.96 12.97
N ASN A 54 -2.82 3.47 12.48
CA ASN A 54 -1.91 4.33 13.24
C ASN A 54 -1.73 5.74 12.63
N TYR A 55 -2.59 6.17 11.71
CA TYR A 55 -2.47 7.47 11.03
C TYR A 55 -2.44 8.67 11.99
N SER A 56 -3.08 8.55 13.15
CA SER A 56 -3.16 9.58 14.19
C SER A 56 -1.86 9.79 14.96
N ASP A 57 -0.93 8.83 14.87
CA ASP A 57 0.38 8.96 15.51
C ASP A 57 1.29 9.88 14.68
N ALA A 58 1.69 11.01 15.28
CA ALA A 58 2.60 11.96 14.63
C ALA A 58 4.01 11.38 14.36
N ALA A 59 4.41 10.34 15.10
CA ALA A 59 5.67 9.63 14.91
C ALA A 59 5.63 8.65 13.72
N LEU A 60 4.44 8.34 13.17
CA LEU A 60 4.32 7.44 12.03
C LEU A 60 5.03 8.02 10.79
N ASN A 61 6.10 7.37 10.40
CA ASN A 61 6.93 7.68 9.23
C ASN A 61 7.59 6.42 8.69
N VAL A 62 8.41 6.55 7.65
CA VAL A 62 9.12 5.42 7.02
C VAL A 62 10.00 4.65 8.01
N ASN A 63 10.65 5.35 8.95
CA ASN A 63 11.53 4.71 9.94
C ASN A 63 10.71 3.90 10.96
N ALA A 64 9.58 4.44 11.44
CA ALA A 64 8.68 3.71 12.33
C ALA A 64 8.16 2.42 11.67
N LEU A 65 7.81 2.46 10.38
CA LEU A 65 7.43 1.28 9.61
C LEU A 65 8.60 0.31 9.42
N SER A 66 9.81 0.82 9.17
CA SER A 66 11.04 0.03 9.08
C SER A 66 11.30 -0.78 10.35
N GLU A 67 11.15 -0.15 11.50
CA GLU A 67 11.32 -0.78 12.82
C GLU A 67 10.19 -1.80 13.09
N HIS A 68 8.93 -1.44 12.80
CA HIS A 68 7.79 -2.32 13.05
C HIS A 68 7.84 -3.61 12.22
N PHE A 69 8.21 -3.50 10.95
CA PHE A 69 8.26 -4.65 10.04
C PHE A 69 9.61 -5.34 9.98
N ASP A 70 10.60 -4.89 10.78
CA ASP A 70 11.98 -5.40 10.78
C ASP A 70 12.58 -5.47 9.36
N ARG A 71 12.43 -4.37 8.61
CA ARG A 71 12.91 -4.23 7.23
C ARG A 71 13.58 -2.88 7.03
N PRO A 72 14.67 -2.80 6.27
CA PRO A 72 15.35 -1.52 6.02
C PRO A 72 14.42 -0.46 5.40
N ALA A 73 14.48 0.78 5.88
CA ALA A 73 13.63 1.88 5.40
C ALA A 73 13.67 2.08 3.86
N PRO A 74 14.84 1.96 3.17
CA PRO A 74 14.88 2.02 1.71
C PRO A 74 14.12 0.86 1.04
N PHE A 75 14.13 -0.31 1.65
CA PHE A 75 13.36 -1.46 1.15
C PHE A 75 11.86 -1.19 1.27
N VAL A 76 11.37 -0.79 2.46
CA VAL A 76 9.95 -0.50 2.71
C VAL A 76 9.44 0.58 1.76
N SER A 77 10.20 1.68 1.58
CA SER A 77 9.84 2.78 0.68
C SER A 77 9.72 2.35 -0.78
N ARG A 78 10.72 1.61 -1.28
CA ARG A 78 10.74 1.14 -2.67
C ARG A 78 9.65 0.11 -2.91
N TYR A 79 9.55 -0.86 -2.02
CA TYR A 79 8.56 -1.92 -2.10
C TYR A 79 7.12 -1.36 -2.13
N PHE A 80 6.79 -0.45 -1.19
CA PHE A 80 5.46 0.16 -1.15
C PHE A 80 5.17 0.98 -2.41
N LYS A 81 6.15 1.73 -2.92
CA LYS A 81 6.00 2.49 -4.17
C LYS A 81 5.78 1.58 -5.38
N GLU A 82 6.46 0.44 -5.46
CA GLU A 82 6.27 -0.56 -6.53
C GLU A 82 4.85 -1.15 -6.49
N MET A 83 4.32 -1.42 -5.30
CA MET A 83 2.98 -2.00 -5.13
C MET A 83 1.84 -1.00 -5.27
N ASN A 84 2.02 0.23 -4.78
CA ASN A 84 0.94 1.24 -4.69
C ASN A 84 1.05 2.35 -5.76
N GLY A 85 2.19 2.47 -6.43
CA GLY A 85 2.45 3.54 -7.42
C GLY A 85 2.79 4.90 -6.79
N THR A 86 2.52 5.11 -5.50
CA THR A 86 2.82 6.35 -4.78
C THR A 86 3.83 6.13 -3.68
N ASN A 87 4.56 7.18 -3.34
CA ASN A 87 5.55 7.11 -2.27
C ASN A 87 4.84 7.00 -0.91
N LEU A 88 5.48 6.29 0.01
CA LEU A 88 4.93 5.94 1.32
C LEU A 88 4.52 7.17 2.16
N THR A 89 5.34 8.23 2.16
CA THR A 89 5.03 9.48 2.86
C THR A 89 3.78 10.17 2.28
N GLN A 90 3.64 10.17 0.96
CA GLN A 90 2.45 10.70 0.29
C GLN A 90 1.21 9.90 0.63
N TYR A 91 1.32 8.58 0.74
CA TYR A 91 0.22 7.72 1.14
C TYR A 91 -0.22 8.00 2.58
N ILE A 92 0.72 8.13 3.53
CA ILE A 92 0.42 8.52 4.91
C ILE A 92 -0.32 9.87 4.97
N HIS A 93 0.17 10.87 4.21
CA HIS A 93 -0.51 12.17 4.14
C HIS A 93 -1.92 12.05 3.57
N LYS A 94 -2.12 11.25 2.54
CA LYS A 94 -3.43 11.03 1.92
C LYS A 94 -4.42 10.41 2.91
N VAL A 95 -4.04 9.36 3.62
CA VAL A 95 -4.87 8.74 4.65
C VAL A 95 -5.25 9.75 5.74
N ARG A 96 -4.28 10.50 6.26
CA ARG A 96 -4.54 11.57 7.24
C ARG A 96 -5.51 12.63 6.73
N LEU A 97 -5.38 13.05 5.47
CA LEU A 97 -6.23 14.07 4.87
C LEU A 97 -7.67 13.60 4.67
N GLU A 98 -7.91 12.33 4.42
CA GLU A 98 -9.26 11.78 4.35
C GLU A 98 -9.99 11.91 5.69
N HIS A 99 -9.34 11.55 6.80
CA HIS A 99 -9.90 11.74 8.14
C HIS A 99 -10.04 13.23 8.53
N VAL A 100 -9.12 14.09 8.06
CA VAL A 100 -9.24 15.54 8.24
C VAL A 100 -10.51 16.08 7.60
N LYS A 101 -10.83 15.65 6.38
CA LYS A 101 -12.04 16.12 5.67
C LYS A 101 -13.30 15.79 6.44
N GLU A 102 -13.41 14.59 6.99
CA GLU A 102 -14.54 14.19 7.83
C GLU A 102 -14.68 15.09 9.07
N LYS A 103 -13.57 15.35 9.78
CA LYS A 103 -13.56 16.20 10.97
C LYS A 103 -13.80 17.68 10.70
N LEU A 104 -13.38 18.17 9.54
CA LEU A 104 -13.66 19.54 9.09
C LEU A 104 -15.17 19.79 8.94
N LEU A 105 -15.92 18.79 8.50
CA LEU A 105 -17.38 18.86 8.37
C LEU A 105 -18.11 18.79 9.71
N GLN A 106 -17.46 18.25 10.75
CA GLN A 106 -17.97 18.18 12.12
C GLN A 106 -17.70 19.45 12.95
N ASP A 107 -17.19 20.50 12.32
CA ASP A 107 -16.87 21.80 12.94
C ASP A 107 -15.84 21.74 14.09
N GLU A 108 -14.97 20.73 14.08
CA GLU A 108 -13.86 20.63 15.03
C GLU A 108 -12.83 21.76 14.84
N LYS A 109 -12.14 22.15 15.91
CA LYS A 109 -11.07 23.13 15.86
C LYS A 109 -9.87 22.62 15.06
N LEU A 110 -9.27 23.48 14.24
CA LEU A 110 -8.14 23.10 13.37
C LEU A 110 -6.93 22.58 14.15
N GLU A 111 -6.68 23.12 15.34
CA GLU A 111 -5.61 22.67 16.23
C GLU A 111 -5.87 21.22 16.70
N THR A 112 -7.11 20.92 17.06
CA THR A 112 -7.51 19.57 17.48
C THR A 112 -7.38 18.59 16.32
N ILE A 113 -7.85 18.95 15.13
CA ILE A 113 -7.72 18.14 13.91
C ILE A 113 -6.26 17.86 13.60
N ALA A 114 -5.39 18.87 13.66
CA ALA A 114 -3.96 18.72 13.39
C ALA A 114 -3.30 17.67 14.31
N ILE A 115 -3.65 17.66 15.59
CA ILE A 115 -3.11 16.72 16.58
C ILE A 115 -3.72 15.34 16.38
N THR A 116 -5.05 15.24 16.31
CA THR A 116 -5.77 13.95 16.24
C THR A 116 -5.57 13.20 14.91
N CYS A 117 -5.21 13.92 13.85
CA CYS A 117 -4.86 13.32 12.55
C CYS A 117 -3.35 13.15 12.32
N GLY A 118 -2.52 13.31 13.36
CA GLY A 118 -1.11 12.95 13.32
C GLY A 118 -0.18 13.91 12.59
N PHE A 119 -0.55 15.19 12.39
CA PHE A 119 0.32 16.18 11.75
C PHE A 119 1.39 16.79 12.68
N GLY A 120 1.27 16.54 13.99
CA GLY A 120 2.21 17.02 15.00
C GLY A 120 2.14 18.53 15.27
N SER A 121 1.75 19.35 14.30
CA SER A 121 1.57 20.81 14.45
C SER A 121 0.55 21.37 13.46
N LEU A 122 -0.15 22.43 13.88
CA LEU A 122 -1.08 23.18 13.03
C LEU A 122 -0.40 23.68 11.74
N ARG A 123 0.84 24.17 11.85
CA ARG A 123 1.60 24.70 10.70
C ARG A 123 1.86 23.62 9.64
N SER A 124 2.27 22.42 10.05
CA SER A 124 2.48 21.29 9.15
C SER A 124 1.17 20.85 8.49
N PHE A 125 0.09 20.78 9.27
CA PHE A 125 -1.24 20.46 8.78
C PHE A 125 -1.70 21.45 7.70
N LEU A 126 -1.70 22.74 7.98
CA LEU A 126 -2.15 23.77 7.03
C LEU A 126 -1.36 23.75 5.72
N ARG A 127 -0.04 23.56 5.80
CA ARG A 127 0.83 23.48 4.63
C ARG A 127 0.52 22.25 3.78
N ILE A 128 0.41 21.07 4.40
CA ILE A 128 0.15 19.81 3.71
C ILE A 128 -1.26 19.80 3.13
N PHE A 129 -2.25 20.23 3.88
CA PHE A 129 -3.63 20.31 3.40
C PHE A 129 -3.73 21.19 2.15
N LYS A 130 -3.18 22.40 2.19
CA LYS A 130 -3.19 23.33 1.03
C LYS A 130 -2.42 22.75 -0.16
N GLN A 131 -1.34 22.04 0.08
CA GLN A 131 -0.54 21.40 -0.99
C GLN A 131 -1.34 20.34 -1.75
N TYR A 132 -2.16 19.52 -1.05
CA TYR A 132 -2.91 18.43 -1.65
C TYR A 132 -4.30 18.84 -2.15
N GLU A 133 -5.01 19.70 -1.42
CA GLU A 133 -6.38 20.11 -1.74
C GLU A 133 -6.47 21.44 -2.53
N GLY A 134 -5.37 22.17 -2.62
CA GLY A 134 -5.31 23.47 -3.33
C GLY A 134 -5.94 24.64 -2.57
N VAL A 135 -6.71 24.37 -1.52
CA VAL A 135 -7.42 25.35 -0.67
C VAL A 135 -7.03 25.18 0.79
N THR A 136 -7.30 26.20 1.61
CA THR A 136 -7.09 26.09 3.06
C THR A 136 -8.20 25.24 3.72
N PRO A 137 -7.96 24.65 4.90
CA PRO A 137 -9.00 23.91 5.62
C PRO A 137 -10.26 24.74 5.91
N THR A 138 -10.10 26.03 6.21
CA THR A 138 -11.22 26.96 6.43
C THR A 138 -12.04 27.14 5.16
N GLN A 139 -11.38 27.39 4.03
CA GLN A 139 -12.06 27.51 2.73
C GLN A 139 -12.74 26.21 2.33
N TYR A 140 -12.11 25.07 2.59
CA TYR A 140 -12.70 23.76 2.35
C TYR A 140 -14.01 23.57 3.15
N ARG A 141 -14.01 23.93 4.44
CA ARG A 141 -15.19 23.89 5.30
C ARG A 141 -16.31 24.79 4.75
N GLU A 142 -16.02 26.04 4.39
CA GLU A 142 -16.99 26.97 3.83
C GLU A 142 -17.62 26.50 2.52
N LEU A 143 -16.81 25.89 1.64
CA LEU A 143 -17.29 25.37 0.37
C LEU A 143 -18.25 24.18 0.53
N HIS A 144 -18.04 23.36 1.56
CA HIS A 144 -18.85 22.15 1.79
C HIS A 144 -20.07 22.44 2.68
N SER A 145 -19.98 23.38 3.63
CA SER A 145 -21.15 23.80 4.43
C SER A 145 -22.26 24.43 3.58
N LYS A 146 -21.90 25.20 2.56
CA LYS A 146 -22.89 25.78 1.61
C LYS A 146 -23.57 24.75 0.71
N LYS A 147 -23.00 23.58 0.50
CA LYS A 147 -23.62 22.52 -0.31
C LYS A 147 -24.76 21.81 0.42
N GLU A 148 -24.71 21.72 1.73
CA GLU A 148 -25.78 21.06 2.51
C GLU A 148 -27.02 21.93 2.66
N GLU A 149 -26.89 23.27 2.70
CA GLU A 149 -28.02 24.19 2.78
C GLU A 149 -28.84 24.21 1.48
N THR A 150 -28.20 24.07 0.31
CA THR A 150 -28.92 24.08 -0.99
C THR A 150 -29.63 22.77 -1.29
N THR A 151 -29.35 21.70 -0.60
CA THR A 151 -30.06 20.40 -0.79
C THR A 151 -31.34 20.33 0.03
N ASN A 152 -31.50 21.15 1.08
CA ASN A 152 -32.66 21.14 1.97
C ASN A 152 -33.79 22.10 1.53
N GLU A 153 -33.55 23.00 0.56
CA GLU A 153 -34.57 23.94 0.08
C GLU A 153 -35.42 23.39 -1.10
N ASN A 154 -35.21 22.16 -1.52
CA ASN A 154 -35.91 21.58 -2.68
C ASN A 154 -36.75 20.32 -2.32
N ILE A 155 -37.36 20.31 -1.14
CA ILE A 155 -38.37 19.31 -0.77
C ILE A 155 -39.71 20.00 -0.49
#